data_94e1840a8c15bb83b26f4abb7bccce4d
#
_entry.id   94e1840a8c15bb83b26f4abb7bccce4d
#
_cell.length_a   1.000
_cell.length_b   1.000
_cell.length_c   1.000
_cell.angle_alpha   90.00
_cell.angle_beta   90.00
_cell.angle_gamma   90.00
#
_symmetry.space_group_name_H-M   'P 1'
#
loop_
_entity.id
_entity.type
_entity.pdbx_description
1 polymer ?
#
loop_
_entity_poly.entity_id
_entity_poly.type
_entity_poly.pdbx_seq_one_letter_code
_entity_poly.pdbx_strand_id
1 'polypeptide(L)'
;GDIQFCEMANSDRTYDFSDVETENKQAEINIVSDFDGSFNYTAGYYWYDDTTDNEYRVQTMGTQLIGDFGAHPYAPVLFGLTGLDYSNKGGFAFYSQLLQLMAVIPSVQQVQAGLITGAQAAAVLQAYGGIVAGINAMPDMTVPVDLRGTLSDQHVRTKSQALYGEMYFDLNEDTMLTIGARYDDFLVDSSNFNDLVGRQYVARGGNAYA
;
A
#
# COMPACT_ATOMS: atom_id res chain seq x y z
N GLY A 1 8.10 9.10 -31.35
CA GLY A 1 8.87 8.29 -30.43
C GLY A 1 8.52 6.84 -30.65
N ASP A 2 9.53 6.02 -30.94
CA ASP A 2 9.34 4.59 -31.21
C ASP A 2 8.74 3.92 -29.98
N ILE A 3 7.60 3.28 -30.15
CA ILE A 3 7.09 2.31 -29.19
C ILE A 3 8.02 1.11 -29.30
N GLN A 4 9.05 1.06 -28.48
CA GLN A 4 9.85 -0.14 -28.35
C GLN A 4 8.99 -1.20 -27.63
N PHE A 5 8.34 -2.04 -28.42
CA PHE A 5 7.77 -3.27 -27.93
C PHE A 5 8.91 -4.12 -27.38
N CYS A 6 8.97 -4.20 -26.08
CA CYS A 6 9.68 -5.18 -25.27
C CYS A 6 10.66 -6.10 -26.00
N GLU A 7 11.85 -5.66 -26.27
CA GLU A 7 12.98 -6.55 -26.13
C GLU A 7 12.93 -7.10 -24.70
N MET A 8 13.15 -8.40 -24.52
CA MET A 8 13.30 -9.00 -23.20
C MET A 8 14.57 -8.40 -22.55
N ALA A 9 14.45 -7.19 -22.04
CA ALA A 9 15.52 -6.54 -21.34
C ALA A 9 15.58 -7.12 -19.92
N ASN A 10 16.77 -7.45 -19.46
CA ASN A 10 17.09 -7.80 -18.08
C ASN A 10 16.92 -6.60 -17.12
N SER A 11 15.97 -5.71 -17.36
CA SER A 11 15.71 -4.54 -16.53
C SER A 11 14.38 -4.73 -15.80
N ASP A 12 14.40 -4.50 -14.51
CA ASP A 12 13.21 -4.44 -13.69
C ASP A 12 12.29 -3.35 -14.24
N ARG A 13 11.01 -3.71 -14.44
CA ARG A 13 10.02 -2.86 -15.06
C ARG A 13 8.91 -2.46 -14.10
N THR A 14 9.17 -2.70 -12.84
CA THR A 14 8.36 -2.25 -11.72
C THR A 14 9.26 -1.47 -10.79
N TYR A 15 8.81 -0.28 -10.43
CA TYR A 15 9.45 0.57 -9.44
C TYR A 15 8.45 0.77 -8.32
N ASP A 16 8.91 0.63 -7.10
CA ASP A 16 8.18 0.98 -5.91
C ASP A 16 8.93 2.07 -5.14
N PHE A 17 8.14 2.96 -4.57
CA PHE A 17 8.63 4.08 -3.77
C PHE A 17 7.83 4.08 -2.47
N SER A 18 8.52 4.18 -1.36
CA SER A 18 7.91 4.34 -0.04
C SER A 18 8.50 5.58 0.60
N ASP A 19 7.62 6.47 1.03
CA ASP A 19 7.95 7.63 1.85
C ASP A 19 7.23 7.47 3.18
N VAL A 20 7.99 7.38 4.27
CA VAL A 20 7.45 7.12 5.61
C VAL A 20 7.84 8.25 6.53
N GLU A 21 6.84 8.94 7.05
CA GLU A 21 7.01 9.93 8.11
C GLU A 21 6.43 9.38 9.40
N THR A 22 7.24 9.42 10.47
CA THR A 22 6.81 8.95 11.79
C THR A 22 7.06 10.03 12.82
N GLU A 23 6.01 10.39 13.55
CA GLU A 23 6.08 11.26 14.71
C GLU A 23 5.77 10.46 15.97
N ASN A 24 6.74 10.39 16.88
CA ASN A 24 6.60 9.68 18.14
C ASN A 24 6.73 10.65 19.33
N LYS A 25 5.78 10.60 20.23
CA LYS A 25 5.76 11.35 21.47
C LYS A 25 5.51 10.39 22.63
N GLN A 26 6.38 10.43 23.63
CA GLN A 26 6.21 9.60 24.81
C GLN A 26 6.64 10.35 26.07
N ALA A 27 6.00 10.01 27.16
CA ALA A 27 6.33 10.52 28.48
C ALA A 27 6.09 9.44 29.52
N GLU A 28 6.96 9.42 30.52
CA GLU A 28 6.85 8.51 31.66
C GLU A 28 7.17 9.23 32.94
N ILE A 29 6.39 9.00 33.98
CA ILE A 29 6.61 9.49 35.31
C ILE A 29 6.66 8.29 36.24
N ASN A 30 7.75 8.16 36.99
CA ASN A 30 7.97 7.10 37.95
C ASN A 30 8.16 7.69 39.35
N ILE A 31 7.49 7.07 40.31
CA ILE A 31 7.64 7.34 41.72
C ILE A 31 8.16 6.07 42.40
N VAL A 32 9.29 6.14 43.00
CA VAL A 32 9.94 5.04 43.71
C VAL A 32 10.09 5.44 45.17
N SER A 33 9.64 4.60 46.07
CA SER A 33 9.91 4.80 47.51
C SER A 33 11.25 4.18 47.89
N ASP A 34 11.87 4.75 48.90
CA ASP A 34 13.10 4.24 49.50
C ASP A 34 12.96 4.40 51.04
N PHE A 35 12.14 3.53 51.62
CA PHE A 35 11.90 3.54 53.06
C PHE A 35 12.82 2.52 53.75
N ASP A 36 13.30 2.88 54.95
CA ASP A 36 14.10 1.97 55.79
C ASP A 36 13.32 0.79 56.36
N GLY A 37 11.99 0.72 56.08
CA GLY A 37 11.10 -0.34 56.61
C GLY A 37 10.97 -1.53 55.66
N SER A 38 10.18 -2.52 56.07
CA SER A 38 9.91 -3.71 55.30
C SER A 38 8.97 -3.55 54.07
N PHE A 39 8.62 -2.31 53.72
CA PHE A 39 7.71 -2.01 52.63
C PHE A 39 8.28 -0.92 51.75
N ASN A 40 8.31 -1.18 50.42
CA ASN A 40 8.62 -0.21 49.39
C ASN A 40 7.64 -0.36 48.23
N TYR A 41 7.57 0.65 47.39
CA TYR A 41 6.73 0.61 46.20
C TYR A 41 7.36 1.39 45.05
N THR A 42 6.96 1.00 43.83
CA THR A 42 7.13 1.75 42.58
C THR A 42 5.75 1.99 41.99
N ALA A 43 5.48 3.22 41.55
CA ALA A 43 4.27 3.52 40.79
C ALA A 43 4.64 4.43 39.59
N GLY A 44 3.99 4.26 38.48
CA GLY A 44 4.29 5.05 37.32
C GLY A 44 3.08 5.21 36.39
N TYR A 45 3.18 6.27 35.59
CA TYR A 45 2.27 6.56 34.49
C TYR A 45 3.09 6.70 33.22
N TYR A 46 2.66 6.00 32.18
CA TYR A 46 3.22 6.03 30.83
C TYR A 46 2.20 6.59 29.86
N TRP A 47 2.66 7.44 28.95
CA TRP A 47 1.88 7.97 27.84
C TRP A 47 2.67 7.87 26.54
N TYR A 48 1.97 7.51 25.48
CA TYR A 48 2.54 7.28 24.16
C TYR A 48 1.55 7.73 23.07
N ASP A 49 2.01 8.49 22.08
CA ASP A 49 1.25 8.88 20.88
C ASP A 49 2.21 8.78 19.69
N ASP A 50 1.93 7.86 18.81
CA ASP A 50 2.70 7.58 17.60
C ASP A 50 1.82 7.75 16.38
N THR A 51 2.30 8.50 15.41
CA THR A 51 1.63 8.70 14.13
C THR A 51 2.60 8.32 13.03
N THR A 52 2.19 7.42 12.15
CA THR A 52 2.95 7.02 10.98
C THR A 52 2.10 7.27 9.74
N ASP A 53 2.63 8.10 8.85
CA ASP A 53 2.13 8.32 7.49
C ASP A 53 3.06 7.59 6.53
N ASN A 54 2.49 6.71 5.71
CA ASN A 54 3.22 5.95 4.70
C ASN A 54 2.58 6.16 3.33
N GLU A 55 3.29 6.85 2.46
CA GLU A 55 2.94 6.98 1.06
C GLU A 55 3.70 5.92 0.25
N TYR A 56 2.98 4.96 -0.31
CA TYR A 56 3.55 3.89 -1.11
C TYR A 56 3.06 3.97 -2.55
N ARG A 57 3.97 4.05 -3.51
CA ARG A 57 3.70 4.13 -4.94
C ARG A 57 4.31 2.97 -5.68
N VAL A 58 3.53 2.36 -6.55
CA VAL A 58 4.01 1.31 -7.46
C VAL A 58 3.79 1.75 -8.89
N GLN A 59 4.87 1.81 -9.66
CA GLN A 59 4.84 2.08 -11.09
C GLN A 59 5.21 0.80 -11.83
N THR A 60 4.34 0.37 -12.74
CA THR A 60 4.60 -0.81 -13.56
C THR A 60 4.62 -0.44 -15.04
N MET A 61 5.34 -1.21 -15.84
CA MET A 61 5.33 -1.01 -17.29
C MET A 61 3.92 -1.16 -17.89
N GLY A 62 3.08 -2.03 -17.30
CA GLY A 62 1.70 -2.19 -17.76
C GLY A 62 0.89 -0.91 -17.59
N THR A 63 0.98 -0.26 -16.43
CA THR A 63 0.31 1.02 -16.19
C THR A 63 0.86 2.14 -17.06
N GLN A 64 2.19 2.18 -17.26
CA GLN A 64 2.82 3.14 -18.15
C GLN A 64 2.37 2.98 -19.60
N LEU A 65 2.26 1.73 -20.10
CA LEU A 65 1.79 1.45 -21.45
C LEU A 65 0.36 1.96 -21.66
N ILE A 66 -0.53 1.74 -20.69
CA ILE A 66 -1.90 2.24 -20.72
C ILE A 66 -1.91 3.78 -20.75
N GLY A 67 -1.09 4.41 -19.89
CA GLY A 67 -0.96 5.86 -19.85
C GLY A 67 -0.40 6.45 -21.14
N ASP A 68 0.64 5.83 -21.72
CA ASP A 68 1.23 6.27 -22.97
C ASP A 68 0.26 6.12 -24.15
N PHE A 69 -0.56 5.05 -24.15
CA PHE A 69 -1.61 4.86 -25.15
C PHE A 69 -2.69 5.95 -25.03
N GLY A 70 -3.13 6.25 -23.82
CA GLY A 70 -4.13 7.29 -23.59
C GLY A 70 -3.64 8.71 -23.86
N ALA A 71 -2.36 8.98 -23.58
CA ALA A 71 -1.72 10.26 -23.90
C ALA A 71 -1.34 10.41 -25.40
N HIS A 72 -1.54 9.35 -26.20
CA HIS A 72 -1.22 9.39 -27.62
C HIS A 72 -2.13 10.37 -28.37
N PRO A 73 -1.61 11.19 -29.33
CA PRO A 73 -2.40 12.17 -30.09
C PRO A 73 -3.63 11.61 -30.80
N TYR A 74 -3.62 10.33 -31.15
CA TYR A 74 -4.77 9.64 -31.78
C TYR A 74 -5.76 9.04 -30.78
N ALA A 75 -5.49 9.05 -29.47
CA ALA A 75 -6.42 8.51 -28.48
C ALA A 75 -7.82 9.14 -28.53
N PRO A 76 -7.98 10.48 -28.68
CA PRO A 76 -9.31 11.10 -28.83
C PRO A 76 -10.09 10.59 -30.04
N VAL A 77 -9.41 10.26 -31.13
CA VAL A 77 -10.04 9.68 -32.32
C VAL A 77 -10.57 8.28 -32.04
N LEU A 78 -9.78 7.46 -31.34
CA LEU A 78 -10.19 6.11 -30.92
C LEU A 78 -11.36 6.17 -29.94
N PHE A 79 -11.34 7.08 -29.00
CA PHE A 79 -12.43 7.30 -28.04
C PHE A 79 -13.70 7.74 -28.76
N GLY A 80 -13.60 8.65 -29.73
CA GLY A 80 -14.73 9.09 -30.55
C GLY A 80 -15.34 7.97 -31.41
N LEU A 81 -14.51 7.08 -31.96
CA LEU A 81 -14.95 5.94 -32.78
C LEU A 81 -15.57 4.82 -31.96
N THR A 82 -15.06 4.55 -30.77
CA THR A 82 -15.52 3.46 -29.90
C THR A 82 -16.58 3.88 -28.90
N GLY A 83 -16.77 5.19 -28.67
CA GLY A 83 -17.62 5.73 -27.59
C GLY A 83 -17.09 5.44 -26.20
N LEU A 84 -15.84 5.00 -26.07
CA LEU A 84 -15.23 4.55 -24.83
C LEU A 84 -14.11 5.52 -24.42
N ASP A 85 -14.33 6.19 -23.32
CA ASP A 85 -13.32 7.01 -22.66
C ASP A 85 -12.65 6.20 -21.54
N TYR A 86 -11.38 5.86 -21.71
CA TYR A 86 -10.65 5.07 -20.73
C TYR A 86 -10.30 5.84 -19.44
N SER A 87 -10.50 7.15 -19.41
CA SER A 87 -10.32 7.97 -18.20
C SER A 87 -11.34 7.68 -17.10
N ASN A 88 -12.41 6.97 -17.41
CA ASN A 88 -13.37 6.47 -16.45
C ASN A 88 -13.21 4.95 -16.24
N LYS A 89 -13.76 4.46 -15.13
CA LYS A 89 -13.69 3.05 -14.74
C LYS A 89 -14.16 2.08 -15.84
N GLY A 90 -15.25 2.40 -16.50
CA GLY A 90 -15.82 1.53 -17.55
C GLY A 90 -14.91 1.43 -18.76
N GLY A 91 -14.39 2.54 -19.24
CA GLY A 91 -13.40 2.58 -20.31
C GLY A 91 -12.11 1.89 -19.94
N PHE A 92 -11.61 2.10 -18.73
CA PHE A 92 -10.40 1.43 -18.23
C PHE A 92 -10.58 -0.10 -18.17
N ALA A 93 -11.71 -0.59 -17.69
CA ALA A 93 -12.04 -2.01 -17.69
C ALA A 93 -12.09 -2.58 -19.12
N PHE A 94 -12.67 -1.84 -20.06
CA PHE A 94 -12.70 -2.25 -21.48
C PHE A 94 -11.30 -2.37 -22.07
N TYR A 95 -10.42 -1.40 -21.86
CA TYR A 95 -9.03 -1.49 -22.34
C TYR A 95 -8.27 -2.64 -21.70
N SER A 96 -8.51 -2.93 -20.43
CA SER A 96 -7.94 -4.08 -19.74
C SER A 96 -8.42 -5.40 -20.36
N GLN A 97 -9.70 -5.48 -20.77
CA GLN A 97 -10.22 -6.63 -21.54
C GLN A 97 -9.59 -6.73 -22.92
N LEU A 98 -9.38 -5.61 -23.61
CA LEU A 98 -8.72 -5.61 -24.92
C LEU A 98 -7.28 -6.12 -24.81
N LEU A 99 -6.53 -5.69 -23.79
CA LEU A 99 -5.20 -6.22 -23.50
C LEU A 99 -5.23 -7.72 -23.20
N GLN A 100 -6.24 -8.19 -22.47
CA GLN A 100 -6.46 -9.61 -22.27
C GLN A 100 -6.64 -10.36 -23.59
N LEU A 101 -7.47 -9.86 -24.49
CA LEU A 101 -7.66 -10.46 -25.82
C LEU A 101 -6.37 -10.48 -26.63
N MET A 102 -5.56 -9.42 -26.57
CA MET A 102 -4.25 -9.38 -27.23
C MET A 102 -3.25 -10.39 -26.64
N ALA A 103 -3.37 -10.73 -25.36
CA ALA A 103 -2.58 -11.79 -24.74
C ALA A 103 -3.08 -13.21 -25.09
N VAL A 104 -4.39 -13.36 -25.35
CA VAL A 104 -5.01 -14.65 -25.73
C VAL A 104 -4.47 -15.15 -27.06
N ILE A 105 -4.41 -14.29 -28.08
CA ILE A 105 -4.02 -14.67 -29.44
C ILE A 105 -2.62 -15.31 -29.47
N PRO A 106 -1.57 -14.67 -28.91
CA PRO A 106 -0.26 -15.29 -28.83
C PRO A 106 -0.26 -16.58 -28.01
N SER A 107 -1.02 -16.64 -26.91
CA SER A 107 -1.09 -17.84 -26.07
C SER A 107 -1.67 -19.05 -26.83
N VAL A 108 -2.72 -18.84 -27.63
CA VAL A 108 -3.30 -19.87 -28.47
C VAL A 108 -2.30 -20.33 -29.53
N GLN A 109 -1.60 -19.40 -30.17
CA GLN A 109 -0.57 -19.72 -31.16
C GLN A 109 0.58 -20.52 -30.56
N GLN A 110 1.03 -20.16 -29.33
CA GLN A 110 2.06 -20.87 -28.60
C GLN A 110 1.63 -22.29 -28.21
N VAL A 111 0.36 -22.49 -27.82
CA VAL A 111 -0.19 -23.84 -27.58
C VAL A 111 -0.19 -24.65 -28.87
N GLN A 112 -0.63 -24.08 -29.99
CA GLN A 112 -0.64 -24.74 -31.30
C GLN A 112 0.78 -25.10 -31.78
N ALA A 113 1.75 -24.25 -31.45
CA ALA A 113 3.17 -24.49 -31.73
C ALA A 113 3.84 -25.47 -30.75
N GLY A 114 3.14 -25.93 -29.73
CA GLY A 114 3.69 -26.82 -28.69
C GLY A 114 4.69 -26.16 -27.76
N LEU A 115 4.73 -24.81 -27.72
CA LEU A 115 5.66 -24.04 -26.88
C LEU A 115 5.20 -23.93 -25.44
N ILE A 116 3.89 -23.93 -25.21
CA ILE A 116 3.26 -23.95 -23.89
C ILE A 116 2.10 -24.95 -23.87
N THR A 117 1.73 -25.39 -22.70
CA THR A 117 0.57 -26.27 -22.49
C THR A 117 -0.73 -25.45 -22.41
N GLY A 118 -1.85 -26.09 -22.68
CA GLY A 118 -3.18 -25.49 -22.51
C GLY A 118 -3.42 -25.01 -21.07
N ALA A 119 -2.86 -25.70 -20.06
CA ALA A 119 -2.95 -25.29 -18.66
C ALA A 119 -2.19 -23.98 -18.39
N GLN A 120 -1.01 -23.80 -18.98
CA GLN A 120 -0.24 -22.56 -18.89
C GLN A 120 -0.97 -21.38 -19.56
N ALA A 121 -1.54 -21.61 -20.73
CA ALA A 121 -2.38 -20.60 -21.40
C ALA A 121 -3.59 -20.22 -20.54
N ALA A 122 -4.28 -21.19 -19.95
CA ALA A 122 -5.41 -20.95 -19.06
C ALA A 122 -5.02 -20.12 -17.81
N ALA A 123 -3.85 -20.38 -17.22
CA ALA A 123 -3.34 -19.61 -16.09
C ALA A 123 -3.10 -18.14 -16.44
N VAL A 124 -2.56 -17.84 -17.63
CA VAL A 124 -2.41 -16.47 -18.13
C VAL A 124 -3.77 -15.78 -18.24
N LEU A 125 -4.75 -16.44 -18.85
CA LEU A 125 -6.10 -15.89 -19.01
C LEU A 125 -6.78 -15.63 -17.66
N GLN A 126 -6.60 -16.52 -16.70
CA GLN A 126 -7.15 -16.38 -15.36
C GLN A 126 -6.52 -15.16 -14.62
N ALA A 127 -5.23 -14.95 -14.78
CA ALA A 127 -4.54 -13.79 -14.19
C ALA A 127 -5.10 -12.48 -14.75
N TYR A 128 -5.28 -12.36 -16.07
CA TYR A 128 -5.89 -11.18 -16.69
C TYR A 128 -7.36 -10.99 -16.29
N GLY A 129 -8.13 -12.09 -16.19
CA GLY A 129 -9.50 -12.05 -15.69
C GLY A 129 -9.60 -11.51 -14.26
N GLY A 130 -8.65 -11.85 -13.41
CA GLY A 130 -8.52 -11.33 -12.05
C GLY A 130 -8.29 -9.81 -12.04
N ILE A 131 -7.45 -9.28 -12.92
CA ILE A 131 -7.22 -7.84 -13.06
C ILE A 131 -8.50 -7.10 -13.43
N VAL A 132 -9.22 -7.58 -14.44
CA VAL A 132 -10.50 -6.98 -14.87
C VAL A 132 -11.54 -7.03 -13.75
N ALA A 133 -11.63 -8.15 -13.02
CA ALA A 133 -12.52 -8.29 -11.89
C ALA A 133 -12.16 -7.30 -10.76
N GLY A 134 -10.87 -7.14 -10.49
CA GLY A 134 -10.35 -6.15 -9.54
C GLY A 134 -10.74 -4.71 -9.92
N ILE A 135 -10.56 -4.32 -11.18
CA ILE A 135 -10.96 -2.99 -11.67
C ILE A 135 -12.46 -2.77 -11.50
N ASN A 136 -13.29 -3.76 -11.81
CA ASN A 136 -14.73 -3.65 -11.66
C ASN A 136 -15.18 -3.57 -10.20
N ALA A 137 -14.42 -4.12 -9.28
CA ALA A 137 -14.69 -4.05 -7.83
C ALA A 137 -14.26 -2.71 -7.19
N MET A 138 -13.41 -1.92 -7.88
CA MET A 138 -13.01 -0.60 -7.38
C MET A 138 -14.19 0.39 -7.37
N PRO A 139 -14.19 1.39 -6.46
CA PRO A 139 -15.14 2.50 -6.54
C PRO A 139 -14.99 3.25 -7.88
N ASP A 140 -16.02 4.03 -8.23
CA ASP A 140 -15.92 4.89 -9.41
C ASP A 140 -14.79 5.91 -9.22
N MET A 141 -13.85 5.91 -10.14
CA MET A 141 -12.67 6.76 -10.11
C MET A 141 -12.38 7.33 -11.50
N THR A 142 -11.68 8.45 -11.51
CA THR A 142 -11.11 9.00 -12.74
C THR A 142 -9.72 8.42 -12.94
N VAL A 143 -9.49 7.78 -14.09
CA VAL A 143 -8.17 7.27 -14.45
C VAL A 143 -7.38 8.41 -15.10
N PRO A 144 -6.17 8.74 -14.61
CA PRO A 144 -5.33 9.74 -15.24
C PRO A 144 -5.00 9.39 -16.70
N VAL A 145 -5.08 10.37 -17.60
CA VAL A 145 -4.79 10.18 -19.04
C VAL A 145 -3.37 9.65 -19.27
N ASP A 146 -2.45 10.05 -18.41
CA ASP A 146 -1.04 9.65 -18.43
C ASP A 146 -0.71 8.71 -17.26
N LEU A 147 -1.58 7.74 -16.99
CA LEU A 147 -1.44 6.77 -15.90
C LEU A 147 -0.02 6.20 -15.82
N ARG A 148 0.56 6.22 -14.63
CA ARG A 148 1.89 5.68 -14.36
C ARG A 148 1.90 4.57 -13.34
N GLY A 149 0.99 4.60 -12.38
CA GLY A 149 0.99 3.61 -11.31
C GLY A 149 -0.17 3.76 -10.35
N THR A 150 0.01 3.17 -9.20
CA THR A 150 -0.91 3.23 -8.07
C THR A 150 -0.25 3.90 -6.89
N LEU A 151 -1.07 4.56 -6.09
CA LEU A 151 -0.73 5.15 -4.81
C LEU A 151 -1.50 4.43 -3.72
N SER A 152 -0.83 4.13 -2.63
CA SER A 152 -1.45 3.75 -1.35
C SER A 152 -0.95 4.71 -0.29
N ASP A 153 -1.84 5.46 0.31
CA ASP A 153 -1.56 6.40 1.39
C ASP A 153 -2.18 5.82 2.66
N GLN A 154 -1.32 5.47 3.62
CA GLN A 154 -1.71 4.86 4.88
C GLN A 154 -1.39 5.82 6.02
N HIS A 155 -2.38 6.05 6.86
CA HIS A 155 -2.22 6.76 8.11
C HIS A 155 -2.53 5.82 9.26
N VAL A 156 -1.59 5.67 10.17
CA VAL A 156 -1.75 4.87 11.40
C VAL A 156 -1.41 5.72 12.59
N ARG A 157 -2.32 5.82 13.53
CA ARG A 157 -2.09 6.49 14.81
C ARG A 157 -2.31 5.52 15.95
N THR A 158 -1.30 5.38 16.80
CA THR A 158 -1.34 4.55 18.00
C THR A 158 -1.25 5.44 19.22
N LYS A 159 -2.22 5.34 20.11
CA LYS A 159 -2.19 5.98 21.42
C LYS A 159 -2.20 4.91 22.49
N SER A 160 -1.36 5.08 23.49
CA SER A 160 -1.36 4.21 24.65
C SER A 160 -1.13 5.04 25.91
N GLN A 161 -1.81 4.66 26.96
CA GLN A 161 -1.53 5.15 28.28
C GLN A 161 -1.63 3.99 29.27
N ALA A 162 -0.74 3.99 30.23
CA ALA A 162 -0.68 2.94 31.22
C ALA A 162 -0.46 3.53 32.63
N LEU A 163 -1.15 2.92 33.56
CA LEU A 163 -0.88 3.10 34.98
C LEU A 163 -0.35 1.78 35.52
N TYR A 164 0.76 1.82 36.22
CA TYR A 164 1.36 0.61 36.76
C TYR A 164 1.92 0.86 38.15
N GLY A 165 2.10 -0.23 38.90
CA GLY A 165 2.73 -0.17 40.19
C GLY A 165 3.12 -1.53 40.71
N GLU A 166 4.13 -1.52 41.54
CA GLU A 166 4.62 -2.70 42.26
C GLU A 166 4.81 -2.36 43.73
N MET A 167 4.55 -3.32 44.58
CA MET A 167 4.75 -3.25 46.01
C MET A 167 5.72 -4.36 46.42
N TYR A 168 6.67 -4.01 47.26
CA TYR A 168 7.72 -4.88 47.76
C TYR A 168 7.56 -5.02 49.26
N PHE A 169 7.50 -6.24 49.74
CA PHE A 169 7.35 -6.58 51.14
C PHE A 169 8.48 -7.51 51.57
N ASP A 170 9.40 -7.03 52.42
CA ASP A 170 10.40 -7.86 53.04
C ASP A 170 9.77 -8.66 54.17
N LEU A 171 9.54 -9.94 53.94
CA LEU A 171 8.91 -10.84 54.92
C LEU A 171 9.91 -11.27 56.01
N ASN A 172 11.16 -11.42 55.64
CA ASN A 172 12.31 -11.67 56.51
C ASN A 172 13.60 -11.34 55.75
N GLU A 173 14.77 -11.56 56.39
CA GLU A 173 16.10 -11.20 55.83
C GLU A 173 16.40 -11.89 54.46
N ASP A 174 15.76 -13.04 54.19
CA ASP A 174 16.03 -13.84 52.98
C ASP A 174 14.84 -13.87 51.98
N THR A 175 13.71 -13.25 52.34
CA THR A 175 12.48 -13.42 51.52
C THR A 175 11.77 -12.10 51.30
N MET A 176 11.59 -11.73 50.06
CA MET A 176 10.79 -10.57 49.62
C MET A 176 9.58 -11.04 48.79
N LEU A 177 8.42 -10.48 49.06
CA LEU A 177 7.21 -10.64 48.26
C LEU A 177 7.01 -9.41 47.39
N THR A 178 6.89 -9.61 46.08
CA THR A 178 6.55 -8.56 45.10
C THR A 178 5.15 -8.76 44.55
N ILE A 179 4.33 -7.73 44.58
CA ILE A 179 3.00 -7.70 43.96
C ILE A 179 2.94 -6.53 43.02
N GLY A 180 2.70 -6.80 41.72
CA GLY A 180 2.59 -5.78 40.68
C GLY A 180 1.27 -5.85 39.93
N ALA A 181 0.83 -4.69 39.45
CA ALA A 181 -0.31 -4.56 38.55
C ALA A 181 -0.05 -3.47 37.52
N ARG A 182 -0.59 -3.68 36.31
CA ARG A 182 -0.56 -2.70 35.21
C ARG A 182 -1.92 -2.67 34.52
N TYR A 183 -2.39 -1.47 34.26
CA TYR A 183 -3.58 -1.22 33.44
C TYR A 183 -3.13 -0.42 32.22
N ASP A 184 -3.47 -0.91 31.04
CA ASP A 184 -3.19 -0.26 29.76
C ASP A 184 -4.52 0.10 29.07
N ASP A 185 -4.59 1.33 28.55
CA ASP A 185 -5.60 1.79 27.60
C ASP A 185 -4.90 2.04 26.28
N PHE A 186 -5.39 1.39 25.22
CA PHE A 186 -4.74 1.32 23.92
C PHE A 186 -5.73 1.57 22.79
N LEU A 187 -5.42 2.52 21.93
CA LEU A 187 -6.21 2.87 20.75
C LEU A 187 -5.32 2.83 19.51
N VAL A 188 -5.78 2.15 18.47
CA VAL A 188 -5.22 2.24 17.13
C VAL A 188 -6.28 2.81 16.21
N ASP A 189 -5.97 3.90 15.53
CA ASP A 189 -6.75 4.47 14.45
C ASP A 189 -5.96 4.31 13.15
N SER A 190 -6.60 3.76 12.12
CA SER A 190 -5.95 3.56 10.84
C SER A 190 -6.87 3.91 9.68
N SER A 191 -6.34 4.60 8.70
CA SER A 191 -7.00 4.86 7.44
C SER A 191 -6.08 4.52 6.28
N ASN A 192 -6.68 4.08 5.17
CA ASN A 192 -5.96 3.77 3.95
C ASN A 192 -6.71 4.36 2.76
N PHE A 193 -5.98 5.05 1.92
CA PHE A 193 -6.48 5.61 0.66
C PHE A 193 -5.67 5.03 -0.50
N ASN A 194 -6.34 4.57 -1.54
CA ASN A 194 -5.71 4.05 -2.75
C ASN A 194 -6.21 4.83 -3.96
N ASP A 195 -5.30 5.19 -4.86
CA ASP A 195 -5.62 5.93 -6.07
C ASP A 195 -4.70 5.51 -7.24
N LEU A 196 -5.07 5.98 -8.44
CA LEU A 196 -4.29 5.87 -9.65
C LEU A 196 -3.57 7.19 -9.90
N VAL A 197 -2.28 7.14 -10.18
CA VAL A 197 -1.46 8.32 -10.36
C VAL A 197 -0.94 8.45 -11.78
N GLY A 198 -1.01 9.69 -12.30
CA GLY A 198 -0.43 10.08 -13.58
C GLY A 198 0.99 10.62 -13.44
N ARG A 199 1.58 11.04 -14.58
CA ARG A 199 2.94 11.60 -14.65
C ARG A 199 3.10 12.88 -13.83
N GLN A 200 2.04 13.69 -13.75
CA GLN A 200 2.06 14.98 -13.05
C GLN A 200 1.69 14.87 -11.57
N TYR A 201 1.64 13.67 -11.04
CA TYR A 201 1.36 13.48 -9.62
C TYR A 201 2.46 14.15 -8.79
N VAL A 202 2.04 15.04 -7.90
CA VAL A 202 2.91 15.70 -6.93
C VAL A 202 2.70 15.03 -5.57
N ALA A 203 3.75 14.42 -5.03
CA ALA A 203 3.72 13.82 -3.70
C ALA A 203 3.35 14.84 -2.62
N ARG A 204 2.73 14.39 -1.54
CA ARG A 204 2.60 15.18 -0.31
C ARG A 204 4.00 15.67 0.10
N GLY A 205 4.21 16.97 0.09
CA GLY A 205 5.53 17.57 0.34
C GLY A 205 6.16 18.29 -0.85
N GLY A 206 5.52 18.29 -2.02
CA GLY A 206 5.80 19.24 -3.10
C GLY A 206 6.93 18.88 -4.06
N ASN A 207 7.46 17.67 -4.05
CA ASN A 207 8.40 17.23 -5.06
C ASN A 207 7.66 16.63 -6.26
N ALA A 208 7.60 17.39 -7.36
CA ALA A 208 7.19 16.85 -8.64
C ALA A 208 8.27 15.90 -9.15
N TYR A 209 7.93 14.64 -9.35
CA TYR A 209 8.81 13.73 -10.10
C TYR A 209 8.54 13.95 -11.60
N ALA A 210 9.55 14.53 -12.27
CA ALA A 210 9.57 14.73 -13.71
C ALA A 210 9.82 13.42 -14.46
#